data_4aea036479b2dc2a1aeb70257314303e
#
_entry.id   4aea036479b2dc2a1aeb70257314303e
#
_cell.length_a   1.000
_cell.length_b   1.000
_cell.length_c   1.000
_cell.angle_alpha   90.00
_cell.angle_beta   90.00
_cell.angle_gamma   90.00
#
_symmetry.space_group_name_H-M   'P 1'
#
loop_
_entity.id
_entity.type
_entity.pdbx_description
1 polymer ?
#
loop_
_entity_poly.entity_id
_entity_poly.type
_entity_poly.pdbx_seq_one_letter_code
_entity_poly.pdbx_strand_id
1 'polypeptide(L)'
;MLNKFLNKLDQFFLEINDYWEDKKRKIKFWFVDKVQTIEKFSNPTKVILASLISFCIYRYFTEQALGKETSNAYWTLATLFISSPVAFIIWHFRDKNITQQIENQRKDINLKEFQKIAEWVSGLHLVEDEVTEQFKNSARKRIIKTQRSSNQKETTRKYPQQSEHLSIPTFSKKDGAVGLQIAAIYNLLPFYRGEHGESFKKPALNLLLSAWLALQQKEVKNLENFDVLTNRLDFDNTVKKIQENGRSPIGIAITHVLLADGGEHLVQYPEVFPNLCLAGMDFHLPGLDKNVLSLFINIKSKDCSGINLMAANLNNVRLEGASLENASLGGASLYKASLNGASLYKASLNGASLYKASLEGARLNWASLEGARLERASLEGARLNWASLEGARLNWASLEGASLNLASLEGASLERASLEGARLDGASLERVSLERASLEGASLEGAIFTYNTDSNINCADLKSKGGVILYFTASEKKRDICIQLVKAEATFEHDVPDNIDIEKTQQENPDWKIFIIK
;
A
#
# COMPACT_ATOMS: atom_id res chain seq x y z
N MET A 1 -12.00 -39.34 15.72
CA MET A 1 -11.98 -40.81 15.81
C MET A 1 -11.77 -41.30 17.22
N LEU A 2 -10.82 -40.78 17.99
CA LEU A 2 -10.63 -41.09 19.41
C LEU A 2 -11.92 -40.93 20.24
N ASN A 3 -12.65 -39.83 20.01
CA ASN A 3 -13.95 -39.58 20.66
C ASN A 3 -15.03 -40.62 20.26
N LYS A 4 -15.00 -41.12 19.02
CA LYS A 4 -15.92 -42.16 18.55
C LYS A 4 -15.59 -43.54 19.18
N PHE A 5 -14.30 -43.79 19.39
CA PHE A 5 -13.83 -45.00 20.12
C PHE A 5 -14.15 -44.90 21.60
N LEU A 6 -13.90 -43.75 22.23
CA LEU A 6 -14.22 -43.50 23.63
C LEU A 6 -15.73 -43.60 23.90
N ASN A 7 -16.57 -43.08 22.98
CA ASN A 7 -18.04 -43.20 23.08
C ASN A 7 -18.52 -44.67 22.93
N LYS A 8 -17.86 -45.50 22.10
CA LYS A 8 -18.15 -46.93 22.04
C LYS A 8 -17.67 -47.68 23.29
N LEU A 9 -16.55 -47.29 23.86
CA LEU A 9 -16.12 -47.77 25.15
C LEU A 9 -17.09 -47.36 26.27
N ASP A 10 -17.60 -46.13 26.20
CA ASP A 10 -18.61 -45.64 27.13
C ASP A 10 -19.93 -46.43 27.02
N GLN A 11 -20.41 -46.78 25.81
CA GLN A 11 -21.56 -47.67 25.65
C GLN A 11 -21.35 -49.07 26.20
N PHE A 12 -20.18 -49.64 25.99
CA PHE A 12 -19.81 -50.94 26.54
C PHE A 12 -19.75 -50.95 28.07
N PHE A 13 -19.33 -49.85 28.72
CA PHE A 13 -19.28 -49.75 30.19
C PHE A 13 -20.62 -49.34 30.82
N LEU A 14 -21.58 -48.74 30.04
CA LEU A 14 -22.93 -48.44 30.53
C LEU A 14 -23.78 -49.67 30.80
N GLU A 15 -23.48 -50.79 30.15
CA GLU A 15 -24.16 -52.08 30.39
C GLU A 15 -23.69 -52.82 31.65
N ILE A 16 -22.65 -52.31 32.32
CA ILE A 16 -22.09 -52.93 33.53
C ILE A 16 -22.15 -51.96 34.73
N ASN A 17 -23.34 -51.91 35.37
CA ASN A 17 -23.68 -51.43 36.72
C ASN A 17 -23.01 -50.19 37.34
N ASP A 18 -23.81 -49.34 38.03
CA ASP A 18 -23.51 -48.04 38.68
C ASP A 18 -22.24 -47.96 39.59
N TYR A 19 -21.68 -49.07 40.00
CA TYR A 19 -20.47 -49.14 40.82
C TYR A 19 -19.17 -48.71 40.10
N TRP A 20 -19.20 -48.58 38.76
CA TRP A 20 -18.00 -48.30 37.93
C TRP A 20 -17.84 -46.86 37.47
N GLU A 21 -18.74 -45.95 37.76
CA GLU A 21 -18.73 -44.58 37.24
C GLU A 21 -17.45 -43.79 37.68
N ASP A 22 -17.04 -43.89 38.94
CA ASP A 22 -15.84 -43.19 39.46
C ASP A 22 -14.53 -43.83 38.98
N LYS A 23 -14.50 -45.14 38.90
CA LYS A 23 -13.36 -45.87 38.32
C LYS A 23 -13.27 -45.66 36.82
N LYS A 24 -14.39 -45.55 36.14
CA LYS A 24 -14.50 -45.27 34.69
C LYS A 24 -13.90 -43.91 34.33
N ARG A 25 -14.20 -42.84 35.11
CA ARG A 25 -13.59 -41.52 34.93
C ARG A 25 -12.08 -41.55 35.12
N LYS A 26 -11.61 -42.22 36.13
CA LYS A 26 -10.17 -42.37 36.42
C LYS A 26 -9.43 -43.15 35.33
N ILE A 27 -10.04 -44.24 34.84
CA ILE A 27 -9.50 -45.04 33.72
C ILE A 27 -9.50 -44.24 32.41
N LYS A 28 -10.57 -43.50 32.12
CA LYS A 28 -10.64 -42.66 30.92
C LYS A 28 -9.59 -41.55 30.93
N PHE A 29 -9.43 -40.87 32.09
CA PHE A 29 -8.42 -39.82 32.26
C PHE A 29 -6.99 -40.40 32.20
N TRP A 30 -6.75 -41.51 32.84
CA TRP A 30 -5.46 -42.21 32.76
C TRP A 30 -5.14 -42.67 31.34
N PHE A 31 -6.13 -43.18 30.61
CA PHE A 31 -5.94 -43.65 29.23
C PHE A 31 -5.60 -42.49 28.29
N VAL A 32 -6.30 -41.37 28.39
CA VAL A 32 -6.05 -40.17 27.58
C VAL A 32 -4.64 -39.61 27.88
N ASP A 33 -4.26 -39.52 29.14
CA ASP A 33 -2.92 -39.07 29.55
C ASP A 33 -1.81 -40.00 29.01
N LYS A 34 -2.02 -41.31 29.08
CA LYS A 34 -1.06 -42.31 28.58
C LYS A 34 -0.98 -42.33 27.05
N VAL A 35 -2.09 -42.10 26.34
CA VAL A 35 -2.09 -41.99 24.88
C VAL A 35 -1.32 -40.73 24.43
N GLN A 36 -1.52 -39.59 25.09
CA GLN A 36 -0.72 -38.38 24.83
C GLN A 36 0.77 -38.55 25.12
N THR A 37 1.10 -39.35 26.16
CA THR A 37 2.48 -39.67 26.49
C THR A 37 3.11 -40.61 25.44
N ILE A 38 2.35 -41.58 24.93
CA ILE A 38 2.79 -42.50 23.87
C ILE A 38 3.04 -41.76 22.53
N GLU A 39 2.29 -40.68 22.25
CA GLU A 39 2.53 -39.89 21.05
C GLU A 39 3.92 -39.25 20.98
N LYS A 40 4.56 -39.00 22.12
CA LYS A 40 5.92 -38.44 22.21
C LYS A 40 7.03 -39.44 21.89
N PHE A 41 6.75 -40.75 21.89
CA PHE A 41 7.75 -41.76 21.59
C PHE A 41 8.00 -41.95 20.10
N SER A 42 9.19 -42.39 19.72
CA SER A 42 9.50 -42.77 18.34
C SER A 42 8.63 -43.96 17.90
N ASN A 43 8.40 -44.08 16.58
CA ASN A 43 7.54 -45.13 16.03
C ASN A 43 8.00 -46.56 16.43
N PRO A 44 9.32 -46.90 16.36
CA PRO A 44 9.78 -48.20 16.82
C PRO A 44 9.48 -48.43 18.31
N THR A 45 9.67 -47.41 19.15
CA THR A 45 9.42 -47.50 20.61
C THR A 45 7.94 -47.77 20.91
N LYS A 46 7.00 -47.18 20.11
CA LYS A 46 5.56 -47.46 20.24
C LYS A 46 5.20 -48.90 19.96
N VAL A 47 5.80 -49.50 18.93
CA VAL A 47 5.58 -50.92 18.58
C VAL A 47 6.11 -51.83 19.65
N ILE A 48 7.34 -51.57 20.14
CA ILE A 48 7.95 -52.34 21.23
C ILE A 48 7.08 -52.29 22.50
N LEU A 49 6.62 -51.09 22.88
CA LEU A 49 5.78 -50.89 24.05
C LEU A 49 4.46 -51.64 23.94
N ALA A 50 3.78 -51.55 22.78
CA ALA A 50 2.54 -52.27 22.53
C ALA A 50 2.72 -53.79 22.60
N SER A 51 3.83 -54.30 22.05
CA SER A 51 4.18 -55.71 22.10
C SER A 51 4.46 -56.20 23.55
N LEU A 52 5.15 -55.41 24.37
CA LEU A 52 5.37 -55.69 25.76
C LEU A 52 4.04 -55.71 26.56
N ILE A 53 3.14 -54.76 26.31
CA ILE A 53 1.82 -54.70 26.92
C ILE A 53 1.02 -55.97 26.54
N SER A 54 1.00 -56.34 25.27
CA SER A 54 0.34 -57.56 24.79
C SER A 54 0.90 -58.81 25.45
N PHE A 55 2.24 -58.88 25.63
CA PHE A 55 2.90 -59.99 26.33
C PHE A 55 2.53 -60.05 27.81
N CYS A 56 2.46 -58.91 28.51
CA CYS A 56 2.02 -58.84 29.89
C CYS A 56 0.55 -59.30 30.02
N ILE A 57 -0.33 -58.89 29.12
CA ILE A 57 -1.72 -59.31 29.08
C ILE A 57 -1.79 -60.83 28.84
N TYR A 58 -1.01 -61.38 27.91
CA TYR A 58 -0.93 -62.82 27.64
C TYR A 58 -0.52 -63.58 28.90
N ARG A 59 0.57 -63.18 29.58
CA ARG A 59 1.03 -63.78 30.86
C ARG A 59 -0.09 -63.75 31.88
N TYR A 60 -0.77 -62.65 32.08
CA TYR A 60 -1.86 -62.54 33.05
C TYR A 60 -2.98 -63.55 32.75
N PHE A 61 -3.44 -63.68 31.51
CA PHE A 61 -4.50 -64.63 31.16
C PHE A 61 -4.06 -66.07 31.27
N THR A 62 -2.79 -66.41 30.96
CA THR A 62 -2.26 -67.74 31.10
C THR A 62 -2.10 -68.13 32.56
N GLU A 63 -1.63 -67.24 33.46
CA GLU A 63 -1.54 -67.48 34.91
C GLU A 63 -2.91 -67.70 35.54
N GLN A 64 -3.94 -66.99 35.12
CA GLN A 64 -5.33 -67.20 35.60
C GLN A 64 -5.97 -68.50 35.08
N ALA A 65 -5.49 -69.00 33.97
CA ALA A 65 -5.95 -70.23 33.35
C ALA A 65 -5.29 -71.48 33.95
N LEU A 66 -4.16 -71.32 34.62
CA LEU A 66 -3.37 -72.43 35.23
C LEU A 66 -4.22 -73.20 36.29
N GLY A 67 -4.48 -74.46 36.02
CA GLY A 67 -5.22 -75.35 36.93
C GLY A 67 -6.75 -75.23 36.88
N LYS A 68 -7.30 -74.49 35.92
CA LYS A 68 -8.76 -74.32 35.71
C LYS A 68 -9.19 -74.82 34.34
N GLU A 69 -10.34 -75.52 34.24
CA GLU A 69 -10.99 -75.75 32.94
C GLU A 69 -11.50 -74.44 32.42
N THR A 70 -10.92 -73.91 31.33
CA THR A 70 -11.30 -72.64 30.72
C THR A 70 -12.14 -72.90 29.48
N SER A 71 -13.24 -72.17 29.36
CA SER A 71 -14.13 -72.25 28.17
C SER A 71 -13.50 -71.63 26.94
N ASN A 72 -13.92 -72.02 25.75
CA ASN A 72 -13.51 -71.40 24.49
C ASN A 72 -13.79 -69.88 24.48
N ALA A 73 -14.84 -69.44 25.16
CA ALA A 73 -15.18 -68.03 25.32
C ALA A 73 -14.11 -67.24 26.07
N TYR A 74 -13.47 -67.85 27.10
CA TYR A 74 -12.37 -67.25 27.85
C TYR A 74 -11.17 -66.96 26.94
N TRP A 75 -10.72 -67.91 26.13
CA TRP A 75 -9.59 -67.75 25.22
C TRP A 75 -9.89 -66.81 24.07
N THR A 76 -11.14 -66.73 23.59
CA THR A 76 -11.54 -65.74 22.58
C THR A 76 -11.44 -64.31 23.12
N LEU A 77 -11.90 -64.12 24.36
CA LEU A 77 -11.83 -62.83 25.04
C LEU A 77 -10.39 -62.44 25.36
N ALA A 78 -9.56 -63.41 25.85
CA ALA A 78 -8.14 -63.23 26.10
C ALA A 78 -7.38 -62.79 24.81
N THR A 79 -7.67 -63.47 23.69
CA THR A 79 -7.05 -63.14 22.39
C THR A 79 -7.38 -61.73 21.94
N LEU A 80 -8.60 -61.27 22.16
CA LEU A 80 -9.02 -59.90 21.83
C LEU A 80 -8.27 -58.85 22.65
N PHE A 81 -8.09 -59.09 23.96
CA PHE A 81 -7.30 -58.18 24.80
C PHE A 81 -5.79 -58.21 24.51
N ILE A 82 -5.22 -59.37 24.21
CA ILE A 82 -3.81 -59.55 23.86
C ILE A 82 -3.46 -58.82 22.55
N SER A 83 -4.35 -58.89 21.56
CA SER A 83 -4.14 -58.28 20.24
C SER A 83 -4.45 -56.76 20.18
N SER A 84 -5.26 -56.27 21.13
CA SER A 84 -5.76 -54.87 21.07
C SER A 84 -4.66 -53.80 21.09
N PRO A 85 -3.57 -53.91 21.89
CA PRO A 85 -2.52 -52.88 21.87
C PRO A 85 -1.79 -52.78 20.53
N VAL A 86 -1.50 -53.93 19.92
CA VAL A 86 -0.84 -53.98 18.61
C VAL A 86 -1.78 -53.52 17.51
N ALA A 87 -3.04 -53.95 17.53
CA ALA A 87 -4.06 -53.49 16.60
C ALA A 87 -4.29 -51.98 16.68
N PHE A 88 -4.28 -51.40 17.89
CA PHE A 88 -4.40 -49.96 18.10
C PHE A 88 -3.20 -49.21 17.50
N ILE A 89 -1.98 -49.70 17.68
CA ILE A 89 -0.80 -49.05 17.09
C ILE A 89 -0.81 -49.14 15.57
N ILE A 90 -1.17 -50.30 14.99
CA ILE A 90 -1.27 -50.46 13.53
C ILE A 90 -2.35 -49.49 12.97
N TRP A 91 -3.50 -49.41 13.65
CA TRP A 91 -4.56 -48.49 13.26
C TRP A 91 -4.12 -47.02 13.34
N HIS A 92 -3.43 -46.61 14.42
CA HIS A 92 -2.90 -45.27 14.62
C HIS A 92 -1.93 -44.88 13.51
N PHE A 93 -0.98 -45.77 13.12
CA PHE A 93 -0.06 -45.51 12.03
C PHE A 93 -0.78 -45.39 10.69
N ARG A 94 -1.74 -46.27 10.44
CA ARG A 94 -2.53 -46.22 9.20
C ARG A 94 -3.34 -44.93 9.10
N ASP A 95 -3.99 -44.52 10.17
CA ASP A 95 -4.80 -43.30 10.22
C ASP A 95 -3.91 -42.06 10.02
N LYS A 96 -2.75 -42.00 10.67
CA LYS A 96 -1.80 -40.90 10.51
C LYS A 96 -1.24 -40.85 9.08
N ASN A 97 -0.87 -41.96 8.49
CA ASN A 97 -0.36 -42.00 7.12
C ASN A 97 -1.44 -41.58 6.10
N ILE A 98 -2.69 -42.04 6.26
CA ILE A 98 -3.81 -41.64 5.40
C ILE A 98 -4.06 -40.13 5.52
N THR A 99 -4.08 -39.61 6.75
CA THR A 99 -4.27 -38.17 6.98
C THR A 99 -3.18 -37.37 6.31
N GLN A 100 -1.91 -37.78 6.47
CA GLN A 100 -0.77 -37.12 5.86
C GLN A 100 -0.79 -37.20 4.32
N GLN A 101 -1.22 -38.33 3.78
CA GLN A 101 -1.38 -38.52 2.33
C GLN A 101 -2.49 -37.61 1.77
N ILE A 102 -3.64 -37.51 2.45
CA ILE A 102 -4.73 -36.61 2.06
C ILE A 102 -4.26 -35.15 2.12
N GLU A 103 -3.50 -34.77 3.15
CA GLU A 103 -2.96 -33.41 3.28
C GLU A 103 -1.96 -33.08 2.18
N ASN A 104 -1.08 -34.01 1.82
CA ASN A 104 -0.15 -33.85 0.71
C ASN A 104 -0.88 -33.74 -0.64
N GLN A 105 -1.89 -34.60 -0.88
CA GLN A 105 -2.71 -34.50 -2.11
C GLN A 105 -3.45 -33.14 -2.19
N ARG A 106 -3.99 -32.66 -1.05
CA ARG A 106 -4.61 -31.33 -1.00
C ARG A 106 -3.62 -30.22 -1.34
N LYS A 107 -2.38 -30.28 -0.81
CA LYS A 107 -1.31 -29.33 -1.13
C LYS A 107 -0.95 -29.36 -2.62
N ASP A 108 -0.85 -30.54 -3.22
CA ASP A 108 -0.55 -30.69 -4.66
C ASP A 108 -1.65 -30.13 -5.55
N ILE A 109 -2.92 -30.35 -5.18
CA ILE A 109 -4.09 -29.79 -5.90
C ILE A 109 -4.05 -28.27 -5.81
N ASN A 110 -3.90 -27.72 -4.60
CA ASN A 110 -3.86 -26.28 -4.37
C ASN A 110 -2.68 -25.63 -5.11
N LEU A 111 -1.52 -26.30 -5.17
CA LEU A 111 -0.35 -25.79 -5.90
C LEU A 111 -0.62 -25.72 -7.42
N LYS A 112 -1.23 -26.76 -8.01
CA LYS A 112 -1.58 -26.77 -9.43
C LYS A 112 -2.63 -25.69 -9.76
N GLU A 113 -3.61 -25.52 -8.90
CA GLU A 113 -4.63 -24.48 -9.03
C GLU A 113 -4.00 -23.09 -8.95
N PHE A 114 -3.13 -22.85 -7.97
CA PHE A 114 -2.40 -21.60 -7.82
C PHE A 114 -1.53 -21.29 -9.04
N GLN A 115 -0.80 -22.28 -9.57
CA GLN A 115 0.03 -22.11 -10.77
C GLN A 115 -0.81 -21.68 -11.97
N LYS A 116 -1.97 -22.34 -12.18
CA LYS A 116 -2.89 -22.00 -13.27
C LYS A 116 -3.45 -20.57 -13.13
N ILE A 117 -3.82 -20.17 -11.92
CA ILE A 117 -4.29 -18.81 -11.63
C ILE A 117 -3.15 -17.81 -11.90
N ALA A 118 -1.93 -18.11 -11.48
CA ALA A 118 -0.76 -17.24 -11.68
C ALA A 118 -0.47 -17.00 -13.17
N GLU A 119 -0.59 -18.03 -14.02
CA GLU A 119 -0.45 -17.91 -15.48
C GLU A 119 -1.49 -16.94 -16.06
N TRP A 120 -2.74 -17.01 -15.62
CA TRP A 120 -3.80 -16.11 -16.07
C TRP A 120 -3.62 -14.68 -15.58
N VAL A 121 -3.24 -14.48 -14.31
CA VAL A 121 -3.00 -13.15 -13.73
C VAL A 121 -1.83 -12.46 -14.42
N SER A 122 -0.78 -13.20 -14.76
CA SER A 122 0.39 -12.66 -15.49
C SER A 122 0.10 -12.30 -16.94
N GLY A 123 -1.06 -12.66 -17.48
CA GLY A 123 -1.45 -12.36 -18.85
C GLY A 123 -0.75 -13.21 -19.92
N LEU A 124 -0.08 -14.30 -19.55
CA LEU A 124 0.63 -15.17 -20.48
C LEU A 124 -0.26 -15.77 -21.58
N HIS A 125 -1.59 -15.78 -21.38
CA HIS A 125 -2.57 -16.23 -22.36
C HIS A 125 -3.18 -15.11 -23.20
N LEU A 126 -2.77 -13.84 -22.98
CA LEU A 126 -3.20 -12.73 -23.82
C LEU A 126 -2.50 -12.85 -25.18
N VAL A 127 -3.30 -12.92 -26.25
CA VAL A 127 -2.78 -12.94 -27.62
C VAL A 127 -2.09 -11.59 -27.88
N GLU A 128 -0.80 -11.60 -28.15
CA GLU A 128 -0.05 -10.41 -28.57
C GLU A 128 -0.54 -9.94 -29.93
N ASP A 129 -1.43 -8.96 -29.96
CA ASP A 129 -1.84 -8.29 -31.21
C ASP A 129 -0.70 -7.46 -31.86
N GLU A 130 0.39 -7.20 -31.15
CA GLU A 130 1.52 -6.39 -31.65
C GLU A 130 2.40 -7.11 -32.69
N VAL A 131 2.42 -8.43 -32.71
CA VAL A 131 3.25 -9.19 -33.67
C VAL A 131 2.73 -9.02 -35.10
N THR A 132 1.44 -8.78 -35.31
CA THR A 132 0.83 -8.64 -36.61
C THR A 132 1.09 -7.29 -37.29
N GLU A 133 1.27 -6.21 -36.53
CA GLU A 133 1.56 -4.88 -37.11
C GLU A 133 3.03 -4.75 -37.55
N GLN A 134 3.98 -5.33 -36.80
CA GLN A 134 5.38 -5.30 -37.19
C GLN A 134 5.64 -6.14 -38.45
N PHE A 135 4.98 -7.26 -38.62
CA PHE A 135 5.06 -8.06 -39.83
C PHE A 135 4.47 -7.37 -41.08
N LYS A 136 3.34 -6.65 -40.92
CA LYS A 136 2.75 -5.85 -42.01
C LYS A 136 3.66 -4.70 -42.44
N ASN A 137 4.31 -4.02 -41.52
CA ASN A 137 5.23 -2.93 -41.83
C ASN A 137 6.57 -3.40 -42.40
N SER A 138 7.07 -4.55 -41.97
CA SER A 138 8.28 -5.17 -42.57
C SER A 138 8.02 -5.70 -43.98
N ALA A 139 6.85 -6.26 -44.23
CA ALA A 139 6.44 -6.71 -45.56
C ALA A 139 6.28 -5.53 -46.54
N ARG A 140 5.67 -4.42 -46.11
CA ARG A 140 5.55 -3.21 -46.95
C ARG A 140 6.89 -2.57 -47.30
N LYS A 141 7.87 -2.55 -46.39
CA LYS A 141 9.21 -2.03 -46.68
C LYS A 141 10.04 -2.94 -47.63
N ARG A 142 9.78 -4.27 -47.68
CA ARG A 142 10.44 -5.17 -48.60
C ARG A 142 9.85 -5.18 -50.01
N ILE A 143 8.56 -4.90 -50.17
CA ILE A 143 7.86 -4.88 -51.48
C ILE A 143 8.30 -3.72 -52.38
N ILE A 144 8.88 -2.66 -51.86
CA ILE A 144 9.35 -1.50 -52.64
C ILE A 144 10.73 -1.73 -53.31
N LYS A 145 11.46 -2.82 -52.97
CA LYS A 145 12.84 -3.05 -53.45
C LYS A 145 13.03 -4.23 -54.39
N THR A 146 12.01 -5.02 -54.72
CA THR A 146 12.19 -6.14 -55.68
C THR A 146 10.98 -6.26 -56.61
N GLN A 147 10.95 -5.41 -57.63
CA GLN A 147 10.29 -5.77 -58.86
C GLN A 147 11.25 -6.58 -59.71
N ARG A 148 11.15 -7.91 -59.67
CA ARG A 148 11.35 -8.84 -60.77
C ARG A 148 11.14 -10.29 -60.29
N SER A 149 10.16 -10.90 -61.00
CA SER A 149 9.90 -12.34 -61.19
C SER A 149 9.67 -13.23 -59.96
N SER A 150 8.50 -13.70 -59.76
CA SER A 150 7.99 -15.03 -60.15
C SER A 150 6.69 -15.34 -59.42
N ASN A 151 5.76 -15.91 -60.18
CA ASN A 151 4.47 -16.41 -59.71
C ASN A 151 4.61 -17.41 -58.55
N GLN A 152 4.22 -17.02 -57.37
CA GLN A 152 3.78 -17.94 -56.32
C GLN A 152 2.37 -17.55 -55.91
N LYS A 153 1.42 -18.41 -56.18
CA LYS A 153 0.03 -18.33 -55.71
C LYS A 153 0.03 -18.37 -54.19
N GLU A 154 -0.24 -17.23 -53.56
CA GLU A 154 -0.66 -17.19 -52.15
C GLU A 154 -2.05 -17.79 -52.06
N THR A 155 -2.14 -18.99 -51.51
CA THR A 155 -3.40 -19.61 -51.09
C THR A 155 -3.80 -18.99 -49.76
N THR A 156 -4.52 -17.86 -49.81
CA THR A 156 -5.27 -17.34 -48.67
C THR A 156 -6.38 -18.33 -48.35
N ARG A 157 -6.23 -19.14 -47.30
CA ARG A 157 -7.36 -19.90 -46.74
C ARG A 157 -8.35 -18.92 -46.16
N LYS A 158 -9.37 -18.55 -46.92
CA LYS A 158 -10.57 -17.93 -46.40
C LYS A 158 -11.35 -19.00 -45.62
N TYR A 159 -11.41 -18.87 -44.32
CA TYR A 159 -12.38 -19.61 -43.52
C TYR A 159 -13.78 -19.15 -43.95
N PRO A 160 -14.73 -20.07 -44.21
CA PRO A 160 -16.08 -19.69 -44.58
C PRO A 160 -16.70 -18.89 -43.43
N GLN A 161 -17.26 -17.72 -43.78
CA GLN A 161 -18.13 -16.98 -42.88
C GLN A 161 -19.27 -17.92 -42.45
N GLN A 162 -19.32 -18.27 -41.17
CA GLN A 162 -20.48 -18.95 -40.63
C GLN A 162 -21.67 -17.98 -40.71
N SER A 163 -22.76 -18.50 -41.25
CA SER A 163 -24.02 -17.84 -41.47
C SER A 163 -24.49 -17.03 -40.26
N GLU A 164 -25.03 -15.86 -40.54
CA GLU A 164 -25.69 -14.91 -39.62
C GLU A 164 -26.95 -15.51 -38.99
N HIS A 165 -26.83 -16.47 -38.08
CA HIS A 165 -27.95 -16.91 -37.26
C HIS A 165 -27.54 -16.93 -35.79
N LEU A 166 -28.12 -15.97 -35.05
CA LEU A 166 -28.08 -15.87 -33.60
C LEU A 166 -26.69 -15.66 -33.02
N SER A 167 -26.11 -14.50 -33.33
CA SER A 167 -24.96 -14.02 -32.56
C SER A 167 -25.43 -13.60 -31.15
N ILE A 168 -25.29 -14.51 -30.20
CA ILE A 168 -24.95 -14.10 -28.84
C ILE A 168 -23.79 -13.14 -29.01
N PRO A 169 -23.81 -11.93 -28.42
CA PRO A 169 -22.69 -11.00 -28.55
C PRO A 169 -21.43 -11.72 -28.08
N THR A 170 -20.64 -12.20 -29.05
CA THR A 170 -19.35 -12.82 -28.78
C THR A 170 -18.44 -11.67 -28.36
N PHE A 171 -18.08 -11.66 -27.08
CA PHE A 171 -16.98 -10.82 -26.60
C PHE A 171 -15.82 -10.99 -27.55
N SER A 172 -15.13 -9.89 -27.90
CA SER A 172 -13.89 -10.00 -28.65
C SER A 172 -12.93 -10.95 -27.89
N LYS A 173 -12.03 -11.65 -28.59
CA LYS A 173 -11.03 -12.49 -27.91
C LYS A 173 -10.27 -11.73 -26.82
N LYS A 174 -10.04 -10.43 -27.04
CA LYS A 174 -9.40 -9.53 -26.09
C LYS A 174 -10.27 -9.30 -24.85
N ASP A 175 -11.56 -9.03 -25.02
CA ASP A 175 -12.48 -8.82 -23.89
C ASP A 175 -12.68 -10.11 -23.09
N GLY A 176 -12.73 -11.26 -23.76
CA GLY A 176 -12.78 -12.57 -23.12
C GLY A 176 -11.53 -12.88 -22.29
N ALA A 177 -10.34 -12.52 -22.81
CA ALA A 177 -9.07 -12.70 -22.10
C ALA A 177 -8.99 -11.80 -20.85
N VAL A 178 -9.43 -10.54 -20.96
CA VAL A 178 -9.54 -9.62 -19.80
C VAL A 178 -10.52 -10.16 -18.77
N GLY A 179 -11.67 -10.70 -19.19
CA GLY A 179 -12.63 -11.33 -18.27
C GLY A 179 -12.04 -12.50 -17.49
N LEU A 180 -11.27 -13.36 -18.17
CA LEU A 180 -10.58 -14.50 -17.53
C LEU A 180 -9.49 -14.04 -16.56
N GLN A 181 -8.75 -12.98 -16.91
CA GLN A 181 -7.75 -12.38 -16.01
C GLN A 181 -8.40 -11.82 -14.74
N ILE A 182 -9.52 -11.11 -14.86
CA ILE A 182 -10.29 -10.60 -13.72
C ILE A 182 -10.77 -11.76 -12.84
N ALA A 183 -11.34 -12.81 -13.42
CA ALA A 183 -11.78 -14.00 -12.69
C ALA A 183 -10.59 -14.66 -11.95
N ALA A 184 -9.42 -14.76 -12.59
CA ALA A 184 -8.22 -15.30 -11.96
C ALA A 184 -7.76 -14.45 -10.76
N ILE A 185 -7.82 -13.10 -10.88
CA ILE A 185 -7.48 -12.19 -9.77
C ILE A 185 -8.41 -12.44 -8.58
N TYR A 186 -9.74 -12.53 -8.77
CA TYR A 186 -10.65 -12.84 -7.67
C TYR A 186 -10.44 -14.23 -7.08
N ASN A 187 -10.04 -15.22 -7.89
CA ASN A 187 -9.71 -16.56 -7.42
C ASN A 187 -8.40 -16.63 -6.61
N LEU A 188 -7.58 -15.56 -6.60
CA LEU A 188 -6.45 -15.45 -5.68
C LEU A 188 -6.87 -15.16 -4.23
N LEU A 189 -8.08 -14.64 -3.99
CA LEU A 189 -8.51 -14.21 -2.66
C LEU A 189 -8.42 -15.32 -1.59
N PRO A 190 -8.90 -16.57 -1.84
CA PRO A 190 -8.77 -17.66 -0.87
C PRO A 190 -7.29 -18.00 -0.55
N PHE A 191 -6.40 -17.94 -1.54
CA PHE A 191 -4.96 -18.13 -1.35
C PHE A 191 -4.34 -16.99 -0.54
N TYR A 192 -4.73 -15.75 -0.83
CA TYR A 192 -4.28 -14.57 -0.13
C TYR A 192 -4.75 -14.54 1.33
N ARG A 193 -5.98 -15.01 1.62
CA ARG A 193 -6.50 -15.20 2.98
C ARG A 193 -5.87 -16.39 3.71
N GLY A 194 -5.24 -17.32 2.99
CA GLY A 194 -4.63 -18.53 3.54
C GLY A 194 -5.60 -19.69 3.73
N GLU A 195 -6.79 -19.66 3.15
CA GLU A 195 -7.78 -20.72 3.20
C GLU A 195 -7.24 -22.04 2.58
N HIS A 196 -6.34 -21.92 1.62
CA HIS A 196 -5.62 -23.03 0.98
C HIS A 196 -4.26 -23.35 1.62
N GLY A 197 -3.89 -22.64 2.69
CA GLY A 197 -2.66 -22.82 3.46
C GLY A 197 -1.79 -21.57 3.55
N GLU A 198 -1.14 -21.38 4.69
CA GLU A 198 -0.32 -20.20 4.98
C GLU A 198 0.83 -19.98 3.97
N SER A 199 1.36 -21.06 3.38
CA SER A 199 2.45 -21.00 2.40
C SER A 199 2.09 -20.27 1.11
N PHE A 200 0.80 -20.11 0.80
CA PHE A 200 0.35 -19.44 -0.41
C PHE A 200 0.08 -17.94 -0.24
N LYS A 201 -0.07 -17.44 0.99
CA LYS A 201 -0.40 -16.04 1.26
C LYS A 201 0.60 -15.06 0.62
N LYS A 202 1.88 -15.24 0.93
CA LYS A 202 2.94 -14.34 0.42
C LYS A 202 3.13 -14.44 -1.10
N PRO A 203 3.14 -15.62 -1.73
CA PRO A 203 3.10 -15.75 -3.19
C PRO A 203 1.90 -15.06 -3.85
N ALA A 204 0.69 -15.18 -3.28
CA ALA A 204 -0.49 -14.51 -3.79
C ALA A 204 -0.38 -12.98 -3.69
N LEU A 205 0.11 -12.47 -2.55
CA LEU A 205 0.42 -11.05 -2.38
C LEU A 205 1.41 -10.57 -3.44
N ASN A 206 2.53 -11.26 -3.62
CA ASN A 206 3.55 -10.87 -4.59
C ASN A 206 3.02 -10.84 -6.02
N LEU A 207 2.15 -11.77 -6.37
CA LEU A 207 1.51 -11.82 -7.69
C LEU A 207 0.58 -10.62 -7.91
N LEU A 208 -0.24 -10.26 -6.91
CA LEU A 208 -1.11 -9.08 -6.96
C LEU A 208 -0.30 -7.78 -7.09
N LEU A 209 0.78 -7.63 -6.30
CA LEU A 209 1.65 -6.46 -6.36
C LEU A 209 2.39 -6.34 -7.69
N SER A 210 2.85 -7.47 -8.25
CA SER A 210 3.50 -7.50 -9.55
C SER A 210 2.52 -7.15 -10.68
N ALA A 211 1.29 -7.65 -10.62
CA ALA A 211 0.24 -7.31 -11.59
C ALA A 211 -0.14 -5.83 -11.52
N TRP A 212 -0.22 -5.25 -10.30
CA TRP A 212 -0.46 -3.82 -10.13
C TRP A 212 0.67 -2.98 -10.70
N LEU A 213 1.92 -3.34 -10.38
CA LEU A 213 3.08 -2.64 -10.91
C LEU A 213 3.11 -2.68 -12.45
N ALA A 214 2.87 -3.84 -13.06
CA ALA A 214 2.82 -3.98 -14.51
C ALA A 214 1.76 -3.09 -15.15
N LEU A 215 0.59 -2.92 -14.49
CA LEU A 215 -0.49 -2.06 -14.95
C LEU A 215 -0.10 -0.57 -14.96
N GLN A 216 0.74 -0.14 -14.01
CA GLN A 216 1.02 1.29 -13.76
C GLN A 216 2.41 1.75 -14.21
N GLN A 217 3.37 0.83 -14.36
CA GLN A 217 4.81 1.12 -14.51
C GLN A 217 5.11 2.15 -15.59
N LYS A 218 4.47 2.05 -16.76
CA LYS A 218 4.72 2.95 -17.90
C LYS A 218 4.35 4.40 -17.57
N GLU A 219 3.16 4.61 -17.03
CA GLU A 219 2.65 5.96 -16.78
C GLU A 219 3.28 6.57 -15.52
N VAL A 220 3.59 5.75 -14.51
CA VAL A 220 4.37 6.19 -13.32
C VAL A 220 5.73 6.73 -13.75
N LYS A 221 6.46 5.98 -14.60
CA LYS A 221 7.76 6.43 -15.12
C LYS A 221 7.64 7.70 -15.98
N ASN A 222 6.57 7.85 -16.73
CA ASN A 222 6.30 9.08 -17.48
C ASN A 222 6.10 10.26 -16.53
N LEU A 223 5.31 10.08 -15.45
CA LEU A 223 5.02 11.13 -14.47
C LEU A 223 6.26 11.64 -13.75
N GLU A 224 7.21 10.75 -13.44
CA GLU A 224 8.50 11.10 -12.81
C GLU A 224 9.36 12.04 -13.66
N ASN A 225 9.16 12.04 -14.99
CA ASN A 225 9.93 12.88 -15.92
C ASN A 225 9.31 14.25 -16.18
N PHE A 226 8.10 14.53 -15.68
CA PHE A 226 7.45 15.82 -15.90
C PHE A 226 7.68 16.77 -14.73
N ASP A 227 8.12 17.98 -15.06
CA ASP A 227 8.09 19.12 -14.15
C ASP A 227 6.65 19.68 -14.10
N VAL A 228 6.07 19.72 -12.92
CA VAL A 228 4.69 20.16 -12.69
C VAL A 228 4.47 21.64 -12.99
N LEU A 229 5.52 22.47 -12.93
CA LEU A 229 5.43 23.91 -13.14
C LEU A 229 5.48 24.26 -14.63
N THR A 230 6.36 23.60 -15.37
CA THR A 230 6.57 23.88 -16.81
C THR A 230 5.68 23.04 -17.73
N ASN A 231 5.34 21.80 -17.32
CA ASN A 231 4.59 20.83 -18.12
C ASN A 231 3.27 20.42 -17.46
N ARG A 232 2.57 21.37 -16.85
CA ARG A 232 1.34 21.13 -16.05
C ARG A 232 0.30 20.28 -16.76
N LEU A 233 0.03 20.55 -18.05
CA LEU A 233 -0.99 19.83 -18.81
C LEU A 233 -0.63 18.35 -19.01
N ASP A 234 0.63 18.06 -19.34
CA ASP A 234 1.11 16.68 -19.54
C ASP A 234 1.18 15.92 -18.22
N PHE A 235 1.56 16.62 -17.15
CA PHE A 235 1.50 16.08 -15.78
C PHE A 235 0.07 15.67 -15.42
N ASP A 236 -0.90 16.58 -15.54
CA ASP A 236 -2.31 16.32 -15.19
C ASP A 236 -2.92 15.22 -16.08
N ASN A 237 -2.58 15.18 -17.38
CA ASN A 237 -3.00 14.10 -18.28
C ASN A 237 -2.43 12.74 -17.87
N THR A 238 -1.18 12.70 -17.43
CA THR A 238 -0.53 11.46 -17.00
C THR A 238 -1.10 10.99 -15.66
N VAL A 239 -1.33 11.89 -14.70
CA VAL A 239 -2.06 11.61 -13.46
C VAL A 239 -3.42 10.97 -13.77
N LYS A 240 -4.17 11.55 -14.71
CA LYS A 240 -5.47 11.01 -15.13
C LYS A 240 -5.36 9.60 -15.70
N LYS A 241 -4.37 9.31 -16.54
CA LYS A 241 -4.13 7.96 -17.08
C LYS A 241 -3.82 6.95 -16.00
N ILE A 242 -2.99 7.31 -15.01
CA ILE A 242 -2.68 6.44 -13.88
C ILE A 242 -3.96 6.11 -13.10
N GLN A 243 -4.83 7.11 -12.87
CA GLN A 243 -6.13 6.92 -12.21
C GLN A 243 -7.09 6.06 -13.05
N GLU A 244 -7.14 6.25 -14.36
CA GLU A 244 -7.95 5.45 -15.28
C GLU A 244 -7.48 3.99 -15.29
N ASN A 245 -6.17 3.73 -15.29
CA ASN A 245 -5.61 2.38 -15.14
C ASN A 245 -6.04 1.74 -13.81
N GLY A 246 -5.93 2.46 -12.69
CA GLY A 246 -6.38 1.99 -11.38
C GLY A 246 -7.87 1.69 -11.31
N ARG A 247 -8.70 2.42 -12.08
CA ARG A 247 -10.14 2.22 -12.22
C ARG A 247 -10.54 1.31 -13.38
N SER A 248 -9.58 0.77 -14.11
CA SER A 248 -9.86 -0.27 -15.12
C SER A 248 -10.44 -1.52 -14.44
N PRO A 249 -11.19 -2.37 -15.14
CA PRO A 249 -11.74 -3.59 -14.57
C PRO A 249 -10.69 -4.48 -13.88
N ILE A 250 -9.47 -4.55 -14.43
CA ILE A 250 -8.33 -5.27 -13.83
C ILE A 250 -7.85 -4.53 -12.57
N GLY A 251 -7.68 -3.21 -12.63
CA GLY A 251 -7.25 -2.40 -11.48
C GLY A 251 -8.24 -2.48 -10.31
N ILE A 252 -9.54 -2.45 -10.59
CA ILE A 252 -10.60 -2.62 -9.60
C ILE A 252 -10.50 -4.02 -8.95
N ALA A 253 -10.34 -5.08 -9.75
CA ALA A 253 -10.24 -6.44 -9.24
C ALA A 253 -9.02 -6.61 -8.32
N ILE A 254 -7.84 -6.12 -8.73
CA ILE A 254 -6.62 -6.16 -7.91
C ILE A 254 -6.84 -5.38 -6.60
N THR A 255 -7.41 -4.17 -6.68
CA THR A 255 -7.65 -3.33 -5.49
C THR A 255 -8.60 -4.03 -4.52
N HIS A 256 -9.71 -4.62 -4.99
CA HIS A 256 -10.64 -5.36 -4.14
C HIS A 256 -9.99 -6.55 -3.44
N VAL A 257 -9.17 -7.32 -4.15
CA VAL A 257 -8.50 -8.49 -3.55
C VAL A 257 -7.38 -8.07 -2.60
N LEU A 258 -6.54 -7.09 -2.98
CA LEU A 258 -5.42 -6.61 -2.17
C LEU A 258 -5.89 -5.94 -0.87
N LEU A 259 -6.96 -5.16 -0.95
CA LEU A 259 -7.55 -4.42 0.18
C LEU A 259 -8.76 -5.14 0.80
N ALA A 260 -8.96 -6.41 0.48
CA ALA A 260 -10.00 -7.23 1.12
C ALA A 260 -9.85 -7.17 2.65
N ASP A 261 -10.98 -7.28 3.34
CA ASP A 261 -11.04 -7.32 4.81
C ASP A 261 -10.34 -6.11 5.46
N GLY A 262 -10.51 -4.92 4.84
CA GLY A 262 -9.89 -3.67 5.32
C GLY A 262 -8.38 -3.59 5.10
N GLY A 263 -7.79 -4.50 4.31
CA GLY A 263 -6.36 -4.59 4.06
C GLY A 263 -5.57 -5.29 5.17
N GLU A 264 -6.24 -5.98 6.11
CA GLU A 264 -5.58 -6.65 7.23
C GLU A 264 -4.54 -7.68 6.80
N HIS A 265 -4.76 -8.34 5.66
CA HIS A 265 -3.80 -9.30 5.10
C HIS A 265 -2.53 -8.62 4.59
N LEU A 266 -2.64 -7.41 4.03
CA LEU A 266 -1.49 -6.62 3.59
C LEU A 266 -0.65 -6.16 4.80
N VAL A 267 -1.30 -5.71 5.87
CA VAL A 267 -0.64 -5.24 7.11
C VAL A 267 0.16 -6.35 7.82
N GLN A 268 -0.15 -7.62 7.57
CA GLN A 268 0.62 -8.75 8.10
C GLN A 268 2.07 -8.80 7.58
N TYR A 269 2.36 -8.12 6.46
CA TYR A 269 3.67 -8.06 5.81
C TYR A 269 4.24 -6.64 5.85
N PRO A 270 4.60 -6.09 7.02
CA PRO A 270 5.08 -4.72 7.14
C PRO A 270 6.35 -4.46 6.32
N GLU A 271 7.12 -5.51 6.02
CA GLU A 271 8.33 -5.43 5.22
C GLU A 271 8.12 -5.11 3.73
N VAL A 272 6.89 -5.22 3.22
CA VAL A 272 6.61 -4.88 1.82
C VAL A 272 6.30 -3.40 1.61
N PHE A 273 5.94 -2.65 2.68
CA PHE A 273 5.54 -1.25 2.56
C PHE A 273 6.66 -0.31 2.12
N PRO A 274 7.91 -0.47 2.58
CA PRO A 274 9.01 0.31 2.01
C PRO A 274 9.13 0.06 0.51
N ASN A 275 9.10 1.16 -0.28
CA ASN A 275 9.13 1.15 -1.75
C ASN A 275 7.95 0.41 -2.44
N LEU A 276 6.86 0.12 -1.74
CA LEU A 276 5.66 -0.47 -2.32
C LEU A 276 5.02 0.48 -3.36
N CYS A 277 4.68 -0.04 -4.53
CA CYS A 277 3.95 0.73 -5.55
C CYS A 277 2.44 0.51 -5.43
N LEU A 278 1.73 1.57 -5.04
CA LEU A 278 0.26 1.66 -5.02
C LEU A 278 -0.22 2.88 -5.84
N ALA A 279 0.58 3.29 -6.85
CA ALA A 279 0.25 4.42 -7.70
C ALA A 279 -1.12 4.23 -8.37
N GLY A 280 -1.94 5.28 -8.36
CA GLY A 280 -3.29 5.27 -8.94
C GLY A 280 -4.32 4.42 -8.20
N MET A 281 -3.98 3.83 -7.05
CA MET A 281 -4.92 3.02 -6.27
C MET A 281 -6.02 3.91 -5.68
N ASP A 282 -7.26 3.44 -5.79
CA ASP A 282 -8.42 4.16 -5.26
C ASP A 282 -8.92 3.47 -3.98
N PHE A 283 -8.64 4.10 -2.82
CA PHE A 283 -9.06 3.60 -1.50
C PHE A 283 -10.55 3.85 -1.20
N HIS A 284 -11.30 4.41 -2.17
CA HIS A 284 -12.74 4.71 -2.06
C HIS A 284 -13.59 3.92 -3.07
N LEU A 285 -13.04 2.85 -3.65
CA LEU A 285 -13.84 2.00 -4.54
C LEU A 285 -15.08 1.45 -3.83
N PRO A 286 -16.24 1.43 -4.50
CA PRO A 286 -17.43 0.78 -3.96
C PRO A 286 -17.14 -0.68 -3.59
N GLY A 287 -17.60 -1.10 -2.40
CA GLY A 287 -17.41 -2.48 -1.91
C GLY A 287 -16.17 -2.68 -1.04
N LEU A 288 -15.27 -1.70 -0.92
CA LEU A 288 -14.19 -1.75 0.06
C LEU A 288 -14.71 -1.47 1.47
N ASP A 289 -14.12 -2.14 2.47
CA ASP A 289 -14.36 -1.85 3.88
C ASP A 289 -13.78 -0.47 4.23
N LYS A 290 -14.50 0.33 5.04
CA LYS A 290 -14.04 1.64 5.50
C LYS A 290 -12.75 1.58 6.33
N ASN A 291 -12.43 0.44 6.90
CA ASN A 291 -11.19 0.20 7.63
C ASN A 291 -9.93 0.37 6.76
N VAL A 292 -10.08 0.25 5.42
CA VAL A 292 -9.01 0.55 4.45
C VAL A 292 -8.43 1.96 4.65
N LEU A 293 -9.25 2.94 5.06
CA LEU A 293 -8.78 4.30 5.31
C LEU A 293 -7.83 4.41 6.52
N SER A 294 -7.78 3.38 7.35
CA SER A 294 -6.88 3.25 8.49
C SER A 294 -5.73 2.25 8.26
N LEU A 295 -5.57 1.76 7.03
CA LEU A 295 -4.55 0.77 6.68
C LEU A 295 -3.15 1.16 7.19
N PHE A 296 -2.71 2.38 6.89
CA PHE A 296 -1.35 2.83 7.17
C PHE A 296 -1.04 3.01 8.66
N ILE A 297 -2.03 3.34 9.48
CA ILE A 297 -1.82 3.44 10.94
C ILE A 297 -1.79 2.07 11.61
N ASN A 298 -2.32 1.03 10.96
CA ASN A 298 -2.35 -0.34 11.48
C ASN A 298 -1.03 -1.09 11.20
N ILE A 299 -0.14 -0.53 10.39
CA ILE A 299 1.19 -1.09 10.13
C ILE A 299 2.03 -1.00 11.41
N LYS A 300 2.51 -2.12 11.94
CA LYS A 300 3.26 -2.15 13.21
C LYS A 300 4.49 -1.25 13.22
N SER A 301 5.27 -1.25 12.13
CA SER A 301 6.47 -0.42 11.99
C SER A 301 6.14 1.04 11.66
N LYS A 302 4.95 1.31 11.12
CA LYS A 302 4.58 2.58 10.48
C LYS A 302 5.56 3.04 9.39
N ASP A 303 6.41 2.14 8.92
CA ASP A 303 7.41 2.40 7.90
C ASP A 303 6.82 2.21 6.50
N CYS A 304 6.58 3.33 5.84
CA CYS A 304 6.14 3.44 4.46
C CYS A 304 7.15 4.25 3.64
N SER A 305 8.44 4.22 4.03
CA SER A 305 9.48 4.98 3.35
C SER A 305 9.63 4.55 1.89
N GLY A 306 9.79 5.52 0.98
CA GLY A 306 9.89 5.28 -0.45
C GLY A 306 8.61 4.72 -1.12
N ILE A 307 7.48 4.62 -0.39
CA ILE A 307 6.22 4.15 -0.98
C ILE A 307 5.80 5.04 -2.16
N ASN A 308 5.36 4.41 -3.25
CA ASN A 308 4.84 5.13 -4.41
C ASN A 308 3.31 5.16 -4.38
N LEU A 309 2.75 6.33 -4.10
CA LEU A 309 1.32 6.63 -4.03
C LEU A 309 0.93 7.72 -5.06
N MET A 310 1.72 7.89 -6.13
CA MET A 310 1.42 8.86 -7.19
C MET A 310 0.02 8.68 -7.72
N ALA A 311 -0.71 9.79 -7.91
CA ALA A 311 -2.06 9.82 -8.44
C ALA A 311 -3.10 8.96 -7.65
N ALA A 312 -2.75 8.40 -6.48
CA ALA A 312 -3.66 7.60 -5.66
C ALA A 312 -4.79 8.46 -5.08
N ASN A 313 -5.97 7.85 -4.89
CA ASN A 313 -7.08 8.47 -4.16
C ASN A 313 -6.98 8.12 -2.67
N LEU A 314 -6.35 9.01 -1.92
CA LEU A 314 -6.10 8.92 -0.47
C LEU A 314 -7.01 9.87 0.34
N ASN A 315 -8.17 10.21 -0.18
CA ASN A 315 -9.10 11.08 0.52
C ASN A 315 -9.49 10.50 1.89
N ASN A 316 -9.51 11.33 2.92
CA ASN A 316 -9.82 10.94 4.31
C ASN A 316 -8.96 9.78 4.86
N VAL A 317 -7.87 9.41 4.21
CA VAL A 317 -6.95 8.35 4.70
C VAL A 317 -6.23 8.85 5.95
N ARG A 318 -5.99 7.93 6.87
CA ARG A 318 -5.27 8.18 8.12
C ARG A 318 -3.83 7.73 7.99
N LEU A 319 -2.91 8.69 8.11
CA LEU A 319 -1.45 8.52 7.97
C LEU A 319 -0.71 9.08 9.20
N GLU A 320 -1.39 9.23 10.34
CA GLU A 320 -0.82 9.87 11.52
C GLU A 320 0.42 9.12 12.03
N GLY A 321 1.53 9.85 12.11
CA GLY A 321 2.82 9.35 12.56
C GLY A 321 3.45 8.31 11.62
N ALA A 322 2.94 8.14 10.39
CA ALA A 322 3.55 7.27 9.39
C ALA A 322 4.91 7.82 8.93
N SER A 323 5.88 6.94 8.69
CA SER A 323 7.13 7.28 8.02
C SER A 323 6.92 7.21 6.51
N LEU A 324 6.81 8.37 5.88
CA LEU A 324 6.67 8.55 4.42
C LEU A 324 7.95 9.18 3.83
N GLU A 325 9.10 8.90 4.44
CA GLU A 325 10.38 9.45 4.00
C GLU A 325 10.69 8.98 2.57
N ASN A 326 11.07 9.93 1.69
CA ASN A 326 11.30 9.70 0.27
C ASN A 326 10.07 9.13 -0.49
N ALA A 327 8.87 9.21 0.07
CA ALA A 327 7.65 8.72 -0.60
C ALA A 327 7.30 9.58 -1.83
N SER A 328 6.70 8.94 -2.83
CA SER A 328 6.20 9.60 -4.04
C SER A 328 4.68 9.74 -3.97
N LEU A 329 4.18 10.96 -3.82
CA LEU A 329 2.76 11.32 -3.71
C LEU A 329 2.33 12.31 -4.82
N GLY A 330 3.12 12.44 -5.89
CA GLY A 330 2.85 13.36 -6.99
C GLY A 330 1.45 13.16 -7.59
N GLY A 331 0.66 14.24 -7.69
CA GLY A 331 -0.70 14.19 -8.22
C GLY A 331 -1.71 13.41 -7.37
N ALA A 332 -1.34 12.91 -6.19
CA ALA A 332 -2.25 12.19 -5.30
C ALA A 332 -3.37 13.11 -4.77
N SER A 333 -4.55 12.53 -4.51
CA SER A 333 -5.66 13.21 -3.85
C SER A 333 -5.69 12.86 -2.37
N LEU A 334 -5.40 13.84 -1.52
CA LEU A 334 -5.31 13.75 -0.06
C LEU A 334 -6.38 14.66 0.61
N TYR A 335 -7.54 14.83 -0.03
CA TYR A 335 -8.62 15.63 0.53
C TYR A 335 -9.01 15.16 1.93
N LYS A 336 -8.92 16.07 2.92
CA LYS A 336 -9.19 15.76 4.33
C LYS A 336 -8.37 14.59 4.90
N ALA A 337 -7.25 14.21 4.29
CA ALA A 337 -6.37 13.21 4.87
C ALA A 337 -5.74 13.73 6.16
N SER A 338 -5.45 12.82 7.09
CA SER A 338 -4.74 13.15 8.34
C SER A 338 -3.31 12.63 8.27
N LEU A 339 -2.35 13.56 8.31
CA LEU A 339 -0.90 13.31 8.29
C LEU A 339 -0.22 13.88 9.55
N ASN A 340 -0.98 14.05 10.64
CA ASN A 340 -0.46 14.67 11.87
C ASN A 340 0.75 13.90 12.40
N GLY A 341 1.86 14.61 12.61
CA GLY A 341 3.11 14.03 13.07
C GLY A 341 3.79 13.06 12.10
N ALA A 342 3.29 12.90 10.87
CA ALA A 342 3.94 12.05 9.85
C ALA A 342 5.31 12.59 9.44
N SER A 343 6.24 11.69 9.09
CA SER A 343 7.52 12.07 8.50
C SER A 343 7.43 12.01 6.98
N LEU A 344 7.46 13.15 6.34
CA LEU A 344 7.48 13.35 4.88
C LEU A 344 8.85 13.89 4.42
N TYR A 345 9.91 13.56 5.16
CA TYR A 345 11.26 13.99 4.84
C TYR A 345 11.64 13.58 3.41
N LYS A 346 12.01 14.56 2.58
CA LYS A 346 12.33 14.36 1.15
C LYS A 346 11.21 13.71 0.31
N ALA A 347 9.97 13.71 0.78
CA ALA A 347 8.85 13.20 -0.01
C ALA A 347 8.52 14.15 -1.18
N SER A 348 8.03 13.59 -2.28
CA SER A 348 7.50 14.35 -3.42
C SER A 348 5.97 14.39 -3.38
N LEU A 349 5.41 15.59 -3.26
CA LEU A 349 3.97 15.87 -3.29
C LEU A 349 3.60 16.82 -4.45
N ASN A 350 4.43 16.86 -5.50
CA ASN A 350 4.25 17.77 -6.63
C ASN A 350 2.87 17.61 -7.26
N GLY A 351 2.14 18.71 -7.37
CA GLY A 351 0.78 18.72 -7.92
C GLY A 351 -0.27 17.97 -7.09
N ALA A 352 0.09 17.45 -5.90
CA ALA A 352 -0.86 16.75 -5.03
C ALA A 352 -1.96 17.69 -4.51
N SER A 353 -3.14 17.13 -4.25
CA SER A 353 -4.26 17.87 -3.65
C SER A 353 -4.40 17.54 -2.16
N LEU A 354 -3.95 18.45 -1.30
CA LEU A 354 -4.04 18.38 0.16
C LEU A 354 -5.14 19.32 0.69
N TYR A 355 -6.17 19.57 -0.10
CA TYR A 355 -7.26 20.47 0.29
C TYR A 355 -7.91 19.99 1.60
N LYS A 356 -7.89 20.86 2.64
CA LYS A 356 -8.37 20.55 4.00
C LYS A 356 -7.65 19.38 4.69
N ALA A 357 -6.47 18.98 4.25
CA ALA A 357 -5.68 17.98 4.94
C ALA A 357 -5.13 18.53 6.27
N SER A 358 -4.89 17.65 7.23
CA SER A 358 -4.22 17.98 8.49
C SER A 358 -2.79 17.44 8.48
N LEU A 359 -1.82 18.34 8.67
CA LEU A 359 -0.37 18.05 8.69
C LEU A 359 0.26 18.63 9.97
N GLU A 360 -0.50 18.74 11.04
CA GLU A 360 -0.04 19.33 12.31
C GLU A 360 1.19 18.60 12.83
N GLY A 361 2.28 19.34 13.08
CA GLY A 361 3.55 18.79 13.54
C GLY A 361 4.24 17.84 12.56
N ALA A 362 3.78 17.73 11.31
CA ALA A 362 4.40 16.88 10.29
C ALA A 362 5.81 17.37 9.93
N ARG A 363 6.68 16.43 9.53
CA ARG A 363 8.07 16.70 9.14
C ARG A 363 8.20 16.66 7.62
N LEU A 364 8.16 17.83 6.98
CA LEU A 364 8.24 18.03 5.53
C LEU A 364 9.59 18.64 5.10
N ASN A 365 10.65 18.49 5.92
CA ASN A 365 11.95 19.06 5.56
C ASN A 365 12.43 18.44 4.24
N TRP A 366 12.89 19.28 3.30
CA TRP A 366 13.35 18.89 1.97
C TRP A 366 12.25 18.25 1.09
N ALA A 367 10.99 18.33 1.48
CA ALA A 367 9.89 17.83 0.64
C ALA A 367 9.67 18.77 -0.55
N SER A 368 9.23 18.18 -1.67
CA SER A 368 8.78 18.93 -2.84
C SER A 368 7.25 18.97 -2.89
N LEU A 369 6.68 20.18 -2.87
CA LEU A 369 5.24 20.46 -2.94
C LEU A 369 4.92 21.41 -4.10
N GLU A 370 5.73 21.38 -5.16
CA GLU A 370 5.57 22.26 -6.32
C GLU A 370 4.18 22.11 -6.95
N GLY A 371 3.49 23.23 -7.11
CA GLY A 371 2.14 23.26 -7.64
C GLY A 371 1.10 22.49 -6.83
N ALA A 372 1.42 22.10 -5.61
CA ALA A 372 0.48 21.38 -4.72
C ALA A 372 -0.66 22.29 -4.25
N ARG A 373 -1.81 21.69 -3.94
CA ARG A 373 -3.02 22.38 -3.49
C ARG A 373 -3.23 22.12 -2.00
N LEU A 374 -2.87 23.09 -1.18
CA LEU A 374 -2.93 23.06 0.29
C LEU A 374 -4.01 24.03 0.84
N GLU A 375 -4.98 24.42 0.00
CA GLU A 375 -5.99 25.36 0.44
C GLU A 375 -6.76 24.80 1.66
N ARG A 376 -6.84 25.61 2.71
CA ARG A 376 -7.46 25.25 4.00
C ARG A 376 -6.82 24.05 4.71
N ALA A 377 -5.59 23.69 4.37
CA ALA A 377 -4.84 22.68 5.12
C ALA A 377 -4.38 23.25 6.48
N SER A 378 -4.26 22.39 7.49
CA SER A 378 -3.58 22.72 8.73
C SER A 378 -2.14 22.21 8.70
N LEU A 379 -1.19 23.13 8.87
CA LEU A 379 0.26 22.86 8.95
C LEU A 379 0.82 23.41 10.26
N GLU A 380 0.00 23.53 11.29
CA GLU A 380 0.41 24.08 12.57
C GLU A 380 1.61 23.33 13.16
N GLY A 381 2.68 24.06 13.47
CA GLY A 381 3.92 23.49 13.98
C GLY A 381 4.65 22.54 13.02
N ALA A 382 4.23 22.44 11.75
CA ALA A 382 4.90 21.60 10.77
C ALA A 382 6.32 22.10 10.46
N ARG A 383 7.21 21.18 10.07
CA ARG A 383 8.60 21.49 9.70
C ARG A 383 8.78 21.37 8.21
N LEU A 384 8.90 22.52 7.52
CA LEU A 384 9.06 22.63 6.06
C LEU A 384 10.42 23.24 5.69
N ASN A 385 11.44 23.11 6.54
CA ASN A 385 12.74 23.70 6.24
C ASN A 385 13.32 23.09 4.97
N TRP A 386 13.82 23.94 4.05
CA TRP A 386 14.35 23.54 2.76
C TRP A 386 13.31 22.86 1.84
N ALA A 387 12.02 22.98 2.12
CA ALA A 387 10.98 22.46 1.25
C ALA A 387 10.79 23.37 0.03
N SER A 388 10.43 22.76 -1.13
CA SER A 388 9.96 23.51 -2.29
C SER A 388 8.43 23.58 -2.28
N LEU A 389 7.88 24.79 -2.25
CA LEU A 389 6.44 25.07 -2.37
C LEU A 389 6.16 25.98 -3.59
N GLU A 390 7.03 25.93 -4.59
CA GLU A 390 6.91 26.77 -5.79
C GLU A 390 5.56 26.59 -6.47
N GLY A 391 4.86 27.70 -6.70
CA GLY A 391 3.53 27.69 -7.30
C GLY A 391 2.45 26.97 -6.47
N ALA A 392 2.72 26.60 -5.23
CA ALA A 392 1.76 25.94 -4.35
C ALA A 392 0.62 26.89 -3.93
N ARG A 393 -0.56 26.31 -3.69
CA ARG A 393 -1.76 27.06 -3.28
C ARG A 393 -2.07 26.79 -1.81
N LEU A 394 -1.78 27.76 -0.94
CA LEU A 394 -1.95 27.70 0.51
C LEU A 394 -3.05 28.67 1.00
N ASN A 395 -3.99 29.05 0.13
CA ASN A 395 -5.03 30.01 0.50
C ASN A 395 -5.85 29.49 1.69
N TRP A 396 -6.00 30.32 2.72
CA TRP A 396 -6.69 29.94 3.96
C TRP A 396 -6.02 28.79 4.75
N ALA A 397 -4.80 28.42 4.46
CA ALA A 397 -4.07 27.43 5.25
C ALA A 397 -3.65 28.01 6.62
N SER A 398 -3.57 27.17 7.64
CA SER A 398 -2.93 27.50 8.91
C SER A 398 -1.49 26.98 8.89
N LEU A 399 -0.53 27.90 9.08
CA LEU A 399 0.91 27.62 9.22
C LEU A 399 1.42 28.16 10.58
N GLU A 400 0.54 28.28 11.58
CA GLU A 400 0.87 28.83 12.87
C GLU A 400 2.02 28.06 13.53
N GLY A 401 3.10 28.80 13.88
CA GLY A 401 4.31 28.20 14.45
C GLY A 401 5.08 27.25 13.54
N ALA A 402 4.71 27.14 12.25
CA ALA A 402 5.43 26.31 11.31
C ALA A 402 6.85 26.82 11.03
N SER A 403 7.78 25.90 10.70
CA SER A 403 9.15 26.26 10.35
C SER A 403 9.37 26.07 8.84
N LEU A 404 9.56 27.19 8.13
CA LEU A 404 9.79 27.26 6.69
C LEU A 404 11.17 27.85 6.37
N ASN A 405 12.14 27.71 7.28
CA ASN A 405 13.47 28.29 7.09
C ASN A 405 14.09 27.75 5.80
N LEU A 406 14.59 28.67 4.95
CA LEU A 406 15.23 28.35 3.67
C LEU A 406 14.29 27.59 2.70
N ALA A 407 12.97 27.66 2.89
CA ALA A 407 12.00 27.09 1.95
C ALA A 407 11.85 27.99 0.72
N SER A 408 11.58 27.39 -0.45
CA SER A 408 11.17 28.11 -1.65
C SER A 408 9.64 28.19 -1.72
N LEU A 409 9.09 29.39 -1.73
CA LEU A 409 7.65 29.64 -1.92
C LEU A 409 7.42 30.45 -3.22
N GLU A 410 8.37 30.46 -4.16
CA GLU A 410 8.28 31.25 -5.37
C GLU A 410 6.92 31.05 -6.09
N GLY A 411 6.21 32.15 -6.35
CA GLY A 411 4.91 32.12 -7.02
C GLY A 411 3.78 31.44 -6.23
N ALA A 412 4.00 31.10 -4.96
CA ALA A 412 2.96 30.48 -4.14
C ALA A 412 1.86 31.48 -3.78
N SER A 413 0.63 30.99 -3.57
CA SER A 413 -0.50 31.78 -3.10
C SER A 413 -0.82 31.46 -1.65
N LEU A 414 -0.69 32.47 -0.78
CA LEU A 414 -0.92 32.42 0.66
C LEU A 414 -2.07 33.38 1.08
N GLU A 415 -2.99 33.67 0.18
CA GLU A 415 -4.10 34.57 0.46
C GLU A 415 -4.89 34.10 1.68
N ARG A 416 -5.02 35.00 2.69
CA ARG A 416 -5.73 34.72 3.95
C ARG A 416 -5.17 33.52 4.74
N ALA A 417 -3.93 33.12 4.49
CA ALA A 417 -3.25 32.13 5.31
C ALA A 417 -2.85 32.73 6.66
N SER A 418 -2.84 31.91 7.73
CA SER A 418 -2.24 32.29 9.01
C SER A 418 -0.79 31.77 9.05
N LEU A 419 0.16 32.70 9.26
CA LEU A 419 1.58 32.41 9.48
C LEU A 419 2.01 32.94 10.86
N GLU A 420 1.08 33.02 11.81
CA GLU A 420 1.35 33.55 13.15
C GLU A 420 2.47 32.76 13.83
N GLY A 421 3.53 33.47 14.25
CA GLY A 421 4.71 32.83 14.87
C GLY A 421 5.49 31.88 13.97
N ALA A 422 5.21 31.82 12.66
CA ALA A 422 5.95 31.00 11.72
C ALA A 422 7.40 31.50 11.53
N ARG A 423 8.31 30.60 11.19
CA ARG A 423 9.71 30.91 10.90
C ARG A 423 10.00 30.77 9.42
N LEU A 424 10.31 31.88 8.76
CA LEU A 424 10.60 31.95 7.32
C LEU A 424 12.04 32.48 7.08
N ASP A 425 12.95 32.25 8.02
CA ASP A 425 14.30 32.79 7.94
C ASP A 425 15.01 32.27 6.67
N GLY A 426 15.47 33.20 5.81
CA GLY A 426 16.08 32.90 4.51
C GLY A 426 15.16 32.27 3.47
N ALA A 427 13.84 32.27 3.68
CA ALA A 427 12.89 31.72 2.71
C ALA A 427 12.81 32.59 1.46
N SER A 428 12.66 31.96 0.27
CA SER A 428 12.33 32.67 -0.97
C SER A 428 10.80 32.89 -1.06
N LEU A 429 10.40 34.16 -1.07
CA LEU A 429 9.01 34.59 -1.17
C LEU A 429 8.79 35.39 -2.48
N GLU A 430 9.56 35.07 -3.51
CA GLU A 430 9.47 35.73 -4.80
C GLU A 430 8.10 35.50 -5.44
N ARG A 431 7.48 36.57 -5.93
CA ARG A 431 6.15 36.51 -6.59
C ARG A 431 5.03 35.86 -5.74
N VAL A 432 5.21 35.79 -4.43
CA VAL A 432 4.21 35.25 -3.50
C VAL A 432 3.01 36.19 -3.39
N SER A 433 1.79 35.66 -3.37
CA SER A 433 0.58 36.39 -2.97
C SER A 433 0.32 36.21 -1.47
N LEU A 434 0.40 37.30 -0.72
CA LEU A 434 0.14 37.35 0.75
C LEU A 434 -1.11 38.19 1.08
N GLU A 435 -2.06 38.33 0.13
CA GLU A 435 -3.24 39.15 0.37
C GLU A 435 -4.01 38.69 1.60
N ARG A 436 -4.13 39.57 2.60
CA ARG A 436 -4.82 39.30 3.89
C ARG A 436 -4.23 38.12 4.67
N ALA A 437 -2.98 37.71 4.40
CA ALA A 437 -2.28 36.75 5.25
C ALA A 437 -1.91 37.39 6.59
N SER A 438 -1.99 36.64 7.69
CA SER A 438 -1.48 37.06 8.99
C SER A 438 -0.02 36.60 9.14
N LEU A 439 0.88 37.54 9.45
CA LEU A 439 2.30 37.33 9.73
C LEU A 439 2.65 37.75 11.16
N GLU A 440 1.68 37.81 12.07
CA GLU A 440 1.89 38.27 13.44
C GLU A 440 2.93 37.38 14.15
N GLY A 441 4.01 38.01 14.63
CA GLY A 441 5.08 37.29 15.32
C GLY A 441 5.92 36.36 14.42
N ALA A 442 5.71 36.38 13.10
CA ALA A 442 6.53 35.60 12.18
C ALA A 442 7.97 36.16 12.11
N SER A 443 8.96 35.25 11.96
CA SER A 443 10.36 35.61 11.66
C SER A 443 10.60 35.54 10.16
N LEU A 444 11.20 36.60 9.61
CA LEU A 444 11.48 36.77 8.18
C LEU A 444 12.95 37.16 7.95
N GLU A 445 13.85 36.82 8.89
CA GLU A 445 15.27 37.18 8.79
C GLU A 445 15.90 36.64 7.52
N GLY A 446 16.41 37.54 6.66
CA GLY A 446 17.02 37.15 5.37
C GLY A 446 16.05 36.58 4.35
N ALA A 447 14.75 36.67 4.56
CA ALA A 447 13.75 36.24 3.58
C ALA A 447 13.79 37.13 2.34
N ILE A 448 13.62 36.52 1.16
CA ILE A 448 13.72 37.19 -0.16
C ILE A 448 12.32 37.41 -0.71
N PHE A 449 11.96 38.65 -0.98
CA PHE A 449 10.70 39.02 -1.64
C PHE A 449 10.97 39.65 -3.00
N THR A 450 10.20 39.24 -4.03
CA THR A 450 9.99 40.09 -5.20
C THR A 450 8.60 40.69 -5.15
N TYR A 451 8.52 41.99 -5.32
CA TYR A 451 7.24 42.68 -5.36
C TYR A 451 6.61 42.54 -6.76
N ASN A 452 5.43 41.96 -6.82
CA ASN A 452 4.58 42.05 -8.01
C ASN A 452 3.50 43.12 -7.79
N THR A 453 3.20 43.93 -8.81
CA THR A 453 2.29 45.08 -8.77
C THR A 453 0.86 44.79 -8.31
N ASP A 454 0.48 43.50 -8.28
CA ASP A 454 -0.90 43.08 -8.01
C ASP A 454 -1.08 42.53 -6.58
N SER A 455 -0.03 42.41 -5.78
CA SER A 455 -0.14 41.91 -4.41
C SER A 455 -0.35 43.05 -3.42
N ASN A 456 -1.56 43.16 -2.84
CA ASN A 456 -1.85 43.99 -1.68
C ASN A 456 -1.29 43.31 -0.42
N ILE A 457 0.01 43.46 -0.17
CA ILE A 457 0.60 43.05 1.10
C ILE A 457 0.19 44.08 2.14
N ASN A 458 -0.52 43.67 3.19
CA ASN A 458 -0.75 44.51 4.33
C ASN A 458 0.52 44.51 5.20
N CYS A 459 1.40 45.46 4.89
CA CYS A 459 2.70 45.57 5.58
C CYS A 459 2.57 45.99 7.05
N ALA A 460 1.39 46.36 7.53
CA ALA A 460 1.17 46.65 8.94
C ALA A 460 1.27 45.41 9.84
N ASP A 461 1.10 44.20 9.25
CA ASP A 461 1.21 42.92 9.95
C ASP A 461 2.64 42.35 9.93
N LEU A 462 3.59 42.98 9.21
CA LEU A 462 5.00 42.58 9.16
C LEU A 462 5.75 43.07 10.41
N LYS A 463 5.46 42.51 11.57
CA LYS A 463 6.22 42.73 12.81
C LYS A 463 7.38 41.75 12.90
N SER A 464 8.30 41.75 11.94
CA SER A 464 9.49 40.91 12.03
C SER A 464 10.67 41.67 12.62
N LYS A 465 11.47 40.99 13.44
CA LYS A 465 12.78 41.46 13.90
C LYS A 465 13.88 40.89 13.01
N GLY A 466 13.77 41.03 11.72
CA GLY A 466 14.78 40.49 10.82
C GLY A 466 14.78 41.18 9.47
N GLY A 467 15.93 41.15 8.80
CA GLY A 467 16.04 41.75 7.47
C GLY A 467 15.31 40.97 6.43
N VAL A 468 14.53 41.63 5.59
CA VAL A 468 13.86 41.07 4.41
C VAL A 468 14.57 41.62 3.17
N ILE A 469 14.97 40.76 2.26
CA ILE A 469 15.59 41.14 0.97
C ILE A 469 14.48 41.33 -0.06
N LEU A 470 14.44 42.48 -0.72
CA LEU A 470 13.39 42.81 -1.68
C LEU A 470 13.98 43.01 -3.08
N TYR A 471 13.38 42.34 -4.05
CA TYR A 471 13.61 42.57 -5.47
C TYR A 471 12.52 43.47 -6.06
N PHE A 472 12.92 44.49 -6.84
CA PHE A 472 11.99 45.39 -7.51
C PHE A 472 11.95 45.18 -9.01
N THR A 473 10.75 45.12 -9.58
CA THR A 473 10.49 45.38 -10.98
C THR A 473 9.77 46.75 -11.13
N ALA A 474 10.17 47.60 -12.07
CA ALA A 474 9.87 49.02 -12.12
C ALA A 474 8.38 49.40 -12.36
N SER A 475 7.65 49.91 -11.35
CA SER A 475 6.42 50.70 -11.49
C SER A 475 6.10 51.56 -10.26
N GLU A 476 5.41 52.71 -10.47
CA GLU A 476 5.25 53.83 -9.52
C GLU A 476 4.41 53.56 -8.25
N LYS A 477 3.54 52.56 -8.21
CA LYS A 477 2.72 52.23 -7.01
C LYS A 477 3.52 51.62 -5.85
N LYS A 478 4.79 51.46 -6.00
CA LYS A 478 5.71 50.68 -5.14
C LYS A 478 6.31 51.48 -4.01
N ARG A 479 6.28 52.81 -4.09
CA ARG A 479 6.97 53.69 -3.14
C ARG A 479 6.47 53.51 -1.71
N ASP A 480 5.15 53.43 -1.50
CA ASP A 480 4.55 53.38 -0.18
C ASP A 480 4.76 52.01 0.48
N ILE A 481 4.83 50.93 -0.31
CA ILE A 481 5.10 49.57 0.18
C ILE A 481 6.57 49.40 0.52
N CYS A 482 7.48 49.95 -0.30
CA CYS A 482 8.89 49.97 0.05
C CYS A 482 9.15 50.67 1.36
N ILE A 483 8.51 51.82 1.61
CA ILE A 483 8.62 52.55 2.88
C ILE A 483 8.10 51.69 4.04
N GLN A 484 7.03 50.93 3.86
CA GLN A 484 6.48 50.06 4.91
C GLN A 484 7.35 48.83 5.16
N LEU A 485 7.97 48.25 4.13
CA LEU A 485 8.88 47.11 4.24
C LEU A 485 10.24 47.49 4.82
N VAL A 486 10.73 48.69 4.53
CA VAL A 486 11.88 49.28 5.19
C VAL A 486 11.61 49.53 6.68
N LYS A 487 10.38 49.91 7.07
CA LYS A 487 9.93 49.96 8.47
C LYS A 487 9.96 48.61 9.18
N ALA A 488 9.89 47.50 8.44
CA ALA A 488 10.00 46.15 8.93
C ALA A 488 11.42 45.61 8.94
N GLU A 489 12.46 46.47 8.82
CA GLU A 489 13.88 46.10 8.73
C GLU A 489 14.22 45.19 7.52
N ALA A 490 13.54 45.39 6.40
CA ALA A 490 13.77 44.64 5.17
C ALA A 490 15.08 45.02 4.49
N THR A 491 15.80 44.03 3.94
CA THR A 491 17.01 44.24 3.11
C THR A 491 16.66 44.13 1.63
N PHE A 492 17.32 44.97 0.82
CA PHE A 492 17.07 45.08 -0.64
C PHE A 492 18.22 44.51 -1.43
N GLU A 493 17.97 43.60 -2.34
CA GLU A 493 18.97 43.12 -3.32
C GLU A 493 18.55 43.59 -4.73
N HIS A 494 19.48 44.28 -5.40
CA HIS A 494 19.38 44.88 -6.74
C HIS A 494 18.54 46.15 -6.95
N ASP A 495 19.21 47.07 -7.64
CA ASP A 495 18.71 48.30 -8.27
C ASP A 495 17.47 48.93 -7.65
N VAL A 496 17.73 49.67 -6.57
CA VAL A 496 16.72 50.60 -6.08
C VAL A 496 16.28 51.48 -7.24
N PRO A 497 14.99 51.53 -7.58
CA PRO A 497 14.55 52.40 -8.65
C PRO A 497 15.04 53.84 -8.45
N ASP A 498 15.49 54.50 -9.50
CA ASP A 498 16.12 55.84 -9.48
C ASP A 498 15.33 56.92 -8.77
N ASN A 499 14.09 56.65 -8.41
CA ASN A 499 13.16 57.55 -7.75
C ASN A 499 13.05 57.32 -6.22
N ILE A 500 13.81 56.40 -5.60
CA ILE A 500 13.88 56.27 -4.15
C ILE A 500 15.17 56.92 -3.68
N ASP A 501 15.04 58.04 -3.01
CA ASP A 501 16.17 58.70 -2.35
C ASP A 501 16.42 58.00 -1.02
N ILE A 502 17.39 57.06 -1.05
CA ILE A 502 17.76 56.24 0.10
C ILE A 502 18.31 57.10 1.23
N GLU A 503 19.13 58.14 0.92
CA GLU A 503 19.71 59.01 1.93
C GLU A 503 18.61 59.82 2.64
N LYS A 504 17.62 60.32 1.89
CA LYS A 504 16.47 61.03 2.45
C LYS A 504 15.59 60.11 3.26
N THR A 505 15.33 58.87 2.78
CA THR A 505 14.56 57.88 3.50
C THR A 505 15.21 57.45 4.81
N GLN A 506 16.55 57.32 4.82
CA GLN A 506 17.35 57.03 6.01
C GLN A 506 17.35 58.20 7.00
N GLN A 507 17.41 59.43 6.49
CA GLN A 507 17.35 60.65 7.33
C GLN A 507 15.98 60.85 7.98
N GLU A 508 14.92 60.57 7.25
CA GLU A 508 13.53 60.62 7.74
C GLU A 508 13.20 59.48 8.73
N ASN A 509 13.98 58.38 8.69
CA ASN A 509 13.77 57.17 9.53
C ASN A 509 15.11 56.64 10.06
N PRO A 510 15.73 57.32 11.07
CA PRO A 510 17.07 56.99 11.52
C PRO A 510 17.22 55.61 12.18
N ASP A 511 16.13 54.99 12.58
CA ASP A 511 16.12 53.66 13.20
C ASP A 511 16.08 52.50 12.16
N TRP A 512 16.05 52.83 10.86
CA TRP A 512 16.00 51.86 9.80
C TRP A 512 17.40 51.44 9.34
N LYS A 513 17.64 50.13 9.26
CA LYS A 513 18.85 49.58 8.61
C LYS A 513 18.56 49.23 7.17
N ILE A 514 19.01 50.08 6.23
CA ILE A 514 18.87 49.83 4.80
C ILE A 514 20.16 49.18 4.33
N PHE A 515 20.10 47.91 3.87
CA PHE A 515 21.20 47.22 3.23
C PHE A 515 20.96 47.19 1.73
N ILE A 516 21.89 47.76 0.96
CA ILE A 516 21.94 47.65 -0.49
C ILE A 516 23.01 46.62 -0.81
N ILE A 517 22.62 45.45 -1.30
CA ILE A 517 23.55 44.48 -1.84
C ILE A 517 23.65 44.78 -3.35
N LYS A 518 24.86 45.25 -3.78
CA LYS A 518 25.20 45.52 -5.19
C LYS A 518 25.46 44.23 -5.93
#